data_86c99afe586059e4213c6891d396067f
#
_entry.id   86c99afe586059e4213c6891d396067f
#
_cell.length_a   1.000
_cell.length_b   1.000
_cell.length_c   1.000
_cell.angle_alpha   90.00
_cell.angle_beta   90.00
_cell.angle_gamma   90.00
#
_symmetry.space_group_name_H-M   'P 1'
#
loop_
_entity.id
_entity.type
_entity.pdbx_description
1 polymer ?
#
loop_
_entity_poly.entity_id
_entity_poly.type
_entity_poly.pdbx_seq_one_letter_code
_entity_poly.pdbx_strand_id
1 'polypeptide(L)'
;MDHLKLFEAYLETDKSLSTNIDKMIVELSSFKKILFLTTSNRWSGDKETPKSSLIASHVASKLKNVTIMDVSKMKIHMCEGNVSRLEGNNCGVKEALLKDKSKNPSQEHRCWASINHKDDELWKISKELFESDCVVFFASVRWGQLNAVYQELIERLTWLENRHSSLNEENILKDITAGIVIIGQNWRGSDILKVQSQVLEFFGFKKNKKLQWNWQYTSDSSD
;
A
#
# COMPACT_ATOMS: atom_id res chain seq x y z
N MET A 1 11.00 8.45 25.22
CA MET A 1 9.70 7.78 25.53
C MET A 1 9.62 6.54 24.65
N ASP A 2 9.18 5.42 25.19
CA ASP A 2 9.02 4.19 24.40
C ASP A 2 7.83 4.38 23.44
N HIS A 3 8.07 4.25 22.12
CA HIS A 3 7.06 4.53 21.09
C HIS A 3 5.85 3.58 21.18
N LEU A 4 6.05 2.37 21.70
CA LEU A 4 4.97 1.43 21.97
C LEU A 4 4.08 1.95 23.08
N LYS A 5 4.64 2.48 24.17
CA LYS A 5 3.86 3.09 25.27
C LYS A 5 3.08 4.32 24.81
N LEU A 6 3.67 5.15 23.93
CA LEU A 6 2.94 6.27 23.36
C LEU A 6 1.77 5.80 22.49
N PHE A 7 1.97 4.75 21.72
CA PHE A 7 0.90 4.19 20.88
C PHE A 7 -0.21 3.55 21.73
N GLU A 8 0.14 2.85 22.80
CA GLU A 8 -0.82 2.33 23.78
C GLU A 8 -1.66 3.46 24.38
N ALA A 9 -1.04 4.58 24.76
CA ALA A 9 -1.76 5.76 25.23
C ALA A 9 -2.77 6.32 24.21
N TYR A 10 -2.44 6.30 22.90
CA TYR A 10 -3.42 6.65 21.86
C TYR A 10 -4.59 5.64 21.81
N LEU A 11 -4.33 4.35 21.93
CA LEU A 11 -5.40 3.33 21.94
C LEU A 11 -6.34 3.49 23.15
N GLU A 12 -5.83 3.91 24.30
CA GLU A 12 -6.62 4.15 25.51
C GLU A 12 -7.46 5.43 25.40
N THR A 13 -6.93 6.48 24.83
CA THR A 13 -7.53 7.83 24.82
C THR A 13 -8.37 8.10 23.59
N ASP A 14 -8.02 7.56 22.43
CA ASP A 14 -8.74 7.74 21.18
C ASP A 14 -9.67 6.57 20.87
N LYS A 15 -10.92 6.69 21.30
CA LYS A 15 -11.96 5.66 21.07
C LYS A 15 -12.25 5.43 19.56
N SER A 16 -12.04 6.43 18.72
CA SER A 16 -12.24 6.27 17.27
C SER A 16 -11.15 5.38 16.68
N LEU A 17 -9.89 5.61 17.08
CA LEU A 17 -8.77 4.79 16.65
C LEU A 17 -8.96 3.32 17.09
N SER A 18 -9.20 3.08 18.38
CA SER A 18 -9.37 1.72 18.90
C SER A 18 -10.53 1.00 18.23
N THR A 19 -11.68 1.66 18.07
CA THR A 19 -12.84 1.08 17.39
C THR A 19 -12.54 0.71 15.92
N ASN A 20 -11.81 1.55 15.19
CA ASN A 20 -11.44 1.26 13.82
C ASN A 20 -10.46 0.10 13.71
N ILE A 21 -9.50 0.02 14.62
CA ILE A 21 -8.55 -1.10 14.71
C ILE A 21 -9.29 -2.40 15.01
N ASP A 22 -10.20 -2.42 16.00
CA ASP A 22 -10.96 -3.62 16.35
C ASP A 22 -11.82 -4.11 15.18
N LYS A 23 -12.54 -3.21 14.51
CA LYS A 23 -13.32 -3.55 13.30
C LYS A 23 -12.43 -4.11 12.20
N MET A 24 -11.26 -3.52 12.00
CA MET A 24 -10.28 -3.97 11.01
C MET A 24 -9.76 -5.37 11.35
N ILE A 25 -9.41 -5.65 12.60
CA ILE A 25 -8.93 -6.98 13.03
C ILE A 25 -10.01 -8.04 12.80
N VAL A 26 -11.26 -7.77 13.20
CA VAL A 26 -12.39 -8.68 12.96
C VAL A 26 -12.55 -8.98 11.46
N GLU A 27 -12.50 -7.96 10.62
CA GLU A 27 -12.64 -8.14 9.17
C GLU A 27 -11.47 -8.93 8.58
N LEU A 28 -10.25 -8.59 8.96
CA LEU A 28 -9.02 -9.23 8.46
C LEU A 28 -8.91 -10.70 8.88
N SER A 29 -9.51 -11.09 10.01
CA SER A 29 -9.46 -12.48 10.48
C SER A 29 -10.12 -13.49 9.54
N SER A 30 -10.93 -13.03 8.59
CA SER A 30 -11.58 -13.86 7.57
C SER A 30 -10.66 -14.22 6.38
N PHE A 31 -9.53 -13.52 6.20
CA PHE A 31 -8.61 -13.74 5.08
C PHE A 31 -7.52 -14.77 5.44
N LYS A 32 -7.11 -15.57 4.46
CA LYS A 32 -6.10 -16.63 4.64
C LYS A 32 -4.68 -16.11 4.58
N LYS A 33 -4.41 -15.14 3.69
CA LYS A 33 -3.10 -14.50 3.54
C LYS A 33 -3.28 -13.00 3.34
N ILE A 34 -2.62 -12.20 4.18
CA ILE A 34 -2.76 -10.76 4.23
C ILE A 34 -1.40 -10.10 4.00
N LEU A 35 -1.36 -9.11 3.12
CA LEU A 35 -0.18 -8.28 2.87
C LEU A 35 -0.41 -6.88 3.43
N PHE A 36 0.48 -6.42 4.30
CA PHE A 36 0.54 -5.03 4.76
C PHE A 36 1.71 -4.31 4.09
N LEU A 37 1.42 -3.20 3.44
CA LEU A 37 2.41 -2.32 2.80
C LEU A 37 2.49 -1.01 3.57
N THR A 38 3.59 -0.81 4.33
CA THR A 38 3.84 0.44 5.04
C THR A 38 4.74 1.33 4.20
N THR A 39 4.35 2.60 4.01
CA THR A 39 5.06 3.52 3.12
C THR A 39 5.65 4.74 3.81
N SER A 40 5.30 4.98 5.09
CA SER A 40 5.81 6.13 5.82
C SER A 40 7.27 5.93 6.23
N ASN A 41 8.10 6.91 5.91
CA ASN A 41 9.52 6.90 6.22
C ASN A 41 9.87 7.79 7.41
N ARG A 42 11.02 7.50 8.01
CA ARG A 42 11.75 8.35 8.97
C ARG A 42 13.19 8.46 8.52
N TRP A 43 13.86 9.50 8.95
CA TRP A 43 15.29 9.59 8.80
C TRP A 43 15.99 8.37 9.44
N SER A 44 17.01 7.83 8.79
CA SER A 44 17.65 6.57 9.19
C SER A 44 18.29 6.60 10.60
N GLY A 45 18.63 7.79 11.12
CA GLY A 45 19.10 7.99 12.49
C GLY A 45 17.99 8.20 13.53
N ASP A 46 16.73 8.33 13.08
CA ASP A 46 15.58 8.48 13.97
C ASP A 46 15.15 7.13 14.53
N LYS A 47 14.98 7.07 15.84
CA LYS A 47 14.50 5.88 16.55
C LYS A 47 12.97 5.79 16.58
N GLU A 48 12.28 6.83 16.11
CA GLU A 48 10.83 6.87 16.11
C GLU A 48 10.24 6.01 14.96
N THR A 49 9.38 5.07 15.31
CA THR A 49 8.59 4.33 14.32
C THR A 49 7.41 5.16 13.84
N PRO A 50 7.17 5.28 12.52
CA PRO A 50 6.00 5.97 12.00
C PRO A 50 4.69 5.43 12.58
N LYS A 51 3.74 6.30 12.89
CA LYS A 51 2.42 5.91 13.44
C LYS A 51 1.68 4.90 12.56
N SER A 52 1.80 5.04 11.23
CA SER A 52 1.24 4.07 10.27
C SER A 52 1.83 2.67 10.43
N SER A 53 3.15 2.59 10.64
CA SER A 53 3.84 1.31 10.86
C SER A 53 3.51 0.73 12.24
N LEU A 54 3.30 1.56 13.27
CA LEU A 54 2.84 1.11 14.59
C LEU A 54 1.45 0.48 14.51
N ILE A 55 0.49 1.12 13.80
CA ILE A 55 -0.84 0.55 13.57
C ILE A 55 -0.73 -0.78 12.82
N ALA A 56 0.03 -0.82 11.73
CA ALA A 56 0.23 -2.05 10.96
C ALA A 56 0.77 -3.19 11.83
N SER A 57 1.81 -2.92 12.63
CA SER A 57 2.43 -3.91 13.52
C SER A 57 1.47 -4.36 14.62
N HIS A 58 0.70 -3.43 15.22
CA HIS A 58 -0.28 -3.74 16.25
C HIS A 58 -1.39 -4.66 15.70
N VAL A 59 -1.98 -4.31 14.55
CA VAL A 59 -3.00 -5.13 13.90
C VAL A 59 -2.45 -6.50 13.53
N ALA A 60 -1.26 -6.56 12.93
CA ALA A 60 -0.61 -7.81 12.55
C ALA A 60 -0.35 -8.71 13.76
N SER A 61 0.00 -8.16 14.93
CA SER A 61 0.24 -8.94 16.16
C SER A 61 -1.01 -9.68 16.68
N LYS A 62 -2.20 -9.29 16.24
CA LYS A 62 -3.48 -9.92 16.57
C LYS A 62 -3.97 -10.93 15.52
N LEU A 63 -3.23 -11.09 14.42
CA LEU A 63 -3.58 -11.95 13.30
C LEU A 63 -2.47 -12.99 13.05
N LYS A 64 -2.80 -14.10 12.37
CA LYS A 64 -1.84 -15.20 12.20
C LYS A 64 -1.09 -15.18 10.87
N ASN A 65 -1.69 -14.63 9.82
CA ASN A 65 -1.23 -14.82 8.44
C ASN A 65 -0.96 -13.47 7.76
N VAL A 66 -0.17 -12.61 8.39
CA VAL A 66 0.17 -11.27 7.89
C VAL A 66 1.64 -11.20 7.53
N THR A 67 1.92 -10.80 6.28
CA THR A 67 3.25 -10.35 5.86
C THR A 67 3.27 -8.83 5.89
N ILE A 68 4.25 -8.23 6.56
CA ILE A 68 4.46 -6.77 6.54
C ILE A 68 5.67 -6.48 5.67
N MET A 69 5.51 -5.59 4.69
CA MET A 69 6.61 -5.07 3.87
C MET A 69 6.72 -3.56 4.08
N ASP A 70 7.87 -3.12 4.55
CA ASP A 70 8.20 -1.69 4.70
C ASP A 70 8.76 -1.16 3.37
N VAL A 71 7.87 -0.63 2.55
CA VAL A 71 8.20 -0.12 1.21
C VAL A 71 9.20 1.03 1.29
N SER A 72 9.21 1.79 2.39
CA SER A 72 10.15 2.90 2.59
C SER A 72 11.62 2.47 2.71
N LYS A 73 11.86 1.18 2.93
CA LYS A 73 13.20 0.57 3.00
C LYS A 73 13.56 -0.24 1.77
N MET A 74 12.65 -0.33 0.81
CA MET A 74 12.86 -1.07 -0.43
C MET A 74 13.47 -0.15 -1.49
N LYS A 75 14.29 -0.72 -2.36
CA LYS A 75 14.81 -0.02 -3.52
C LYS A 75 13.84 -0.17 -4.69
N ILE A 76 12.94 0.78 -4.81
CA ILE A 76 12.01 0.90 -5.93
C ILE A 76 12.44 2.11 -6.76
N HIS A 77 12.68 1.92 -8.05
CA HIS A 77 13.01 3.01 -8.95
C HIS A 77 11.75 3.72 -9.43
N MET A 78 11.84 4.96 -9.85
CA MET A 78 10.71 5.74 -10.36
C MET A 78 10.04 5.07 -11.56
N CYS A 79 8.75 5.36 -11.76
CA CYS A 79 8.02 4.91 -12.94
C CYS A 79 8.61 5.55 -14.20
N GLU A 80 8.79 4.76 -15.27
CA GLU A 80 9.33 5.23 -16.56
C GLU A 80 8.25 5.83 -17.47
N GLY A 81 7.01 5.97 -17.00
CA GLY A 81 5.92 6.63 -17.75
C GLY A 81 5.51 5.92 -19.04
N ASN A 82 5.67 4.61 -19.13
CA ASN A 82 5.46 3.85 -20.36
C ASN A 82 3.99 3.80 -20.84
N VAL A 83 3.04 4.31 -20.07
CA VAL A 83 1.62 4.46 -20.47
C VAL A 83 1.45 5.49 -21.57
N SER A 84 2.20 6.60 -21.52
CA SER A 84 2.03 7.77 -22.39
C SER A 84 3.18 7.99 -23.36
N ARG A 85 3.72 6.93 -23.93
CA ARG A 85 4.78 7.03 -24.94
C ARG A 85 4.22 7.54 -26.28
N LEU A 86 5.05 8.19 -27.05
CA LEU A 86 4.70 8.71 -28.38
C LEU A 86 4.23 7.60 -29.34
N GLU A 87 4.86 6.42 -29.24
CA GLU A 87 4.51 5.23 -30.05
C GLU A 87 3.30 4.46 -29.52
N GLY A 88 2.64 4.97 -28.49
CA GLY A 88 1.52 4.34 -27.82
C GLY A 88 1.89 3.70 -26.49
N ASN A 89 0.84 3.21 -25.81
CA ASN A 89 0.97 2.57 -24.50
C ASN A 89 1.83 1.30 -24.56
N ASN A 90 2.86 1.26 -23.72
CA ASN A 90 3.79 0.14 -23.60
C ASN A 90 3.98 -0.32 -22.15
N CYS A 91 3.02 0.00 -21.27
CA CYS A 91 3.03 -0.42 -19.87
C CYS A 91 2.30 -1.78 -19.70
N GLY A 92 2.88 -2.73 -18.99
CA GLY A 92 2.25 -4.01 -18.69
C GLY A 92 2.16 -5.01 -19.86
N VAL A 93 2.75 -4.67 -21.01
CA VAL A 93 2.77 -5.54 -22.19
C VAL A 93 3.55 -6.84 -21.92
N LYS A 94 3.34 -7.88 -22.76
CA LYS A 94 4.00 -9.19 -22.59
C LYS A 94 5.52 -9.11 -22.70
N GLU A 95 6.03 -8.18 -23.49
CA GLU A 95 7.46 -7.92 -23.67
C GLU A 95 8.12 -7.40 -22.38
N ALA A 96 7.36 -6.72 -21.50
CA ALA A 96 7.81 -6.23 -20.20
C ALA A 96 7.85 -7.32 -19.11
N LEU A 97 7.71 -8.59 -19.47
CA LEU A 97 7.73 -9.70 -18.52
C LEU A 97 9.11 -9.88 -17.87
N LEU A 98 9.16 -9.80 -16.56
CA LEU A 98 10.34 -10.18 -15.78
C LEU A 98 10.55 -11.70 -15.87
N LYS A 99 11.55 -12.13 -16.65
CA LYS A 99 11.78 -13.55 -17.00
C LYS A 99 12.38 -14.40 -15.88
N ASP A 100 12.98 -13.76 -14.87
CA ASP A 100 13.57 -14.45 -13.72
C ASP A 100 12.48 -15.11 -12.86
N LYS A 101 12.36 -16.43 -12.95
CA LYS A 101 11.35 -17.22 -12.23
C LYS A 101 11.50 -17.18 -10.70
N SER A 102 12.69 -16.90 -10.19
CA SER A 102 12.92 -16.75 -8.73
C SER A 102 12.30 -15.47 -8.21
N LYS A 103 12.28 -14.42 -9.02
CA LYS A 103 11.68 -13.12 -8.74
C LYS A 103 10.21 -13.04 -9.15
N ASN A 104 9.81 -13.78 -10.20
CA ASN A 104 8.48 -13.76 -10.79
C ASN A 104 7.93 -15.18 -10.96
N PRO A 105 7.65 -15.92 -9.87
CA PRO A 105 7.20 -17.32 -9.95
C PRO A 105 5.83 -17.46 -10.63
N SER A 106 4.94 -16.48 -10.47
CA SER A 106 3.62 -16.44 -11.11
C SER A 106 3.68 -16.17 -12.61
N GLN A 107 4.81 -15.69 -13.14
CA GLN A 107 4.97 -15.18 -14.51
C GLN A 107 4.03 -14.01 -14.87
N GLU A 108 3.60 -13.25 -13.85
CA GLU A 108 2.66 -12.14 -14.02
C GLU A 108 3.32 -10.76 -13.97
N HIS A 109 4.50 -10.61 -13.35
CA HIS A 109 5.15 -9.31 -13.18
C HIS A 109 5.67 -8.75 -14.52
N ARG A 110 5.09 -7.63 -14.98
CA ARG A 110 5.38 -6.99 -16.26
C ARG A 110 5.65 -5.49 -16.09
N CYS A 111 6.84 -5.15 -15.63
CA CYS A 111 7.25 -3.76 -15.45
C CYS A 111 8.64 -3.49 -16.05
N TRP A 112 8.72 -2.55 -16.99
CA TRP A 112 9.98 -2.19 -17.63
C TRP A 112 11.04 -1.72 -16.64
N ALA A 113 10.69 -0.86 -15.70
CA ALA A 113 11.65 -0.39 -14.69
C ALA A 113 12.24 -1.56 -13.86
N SER A 114 11.48 -2.62 -13.59
CA SER A 114 12.01 -3.82 -12.93
C SER A 114 12.94 -4.65 -13.81
N ILE A 115 12.86 -4.49 -15.13
CA ILE A 115 13.78 -5.13 -16.08
C ILE A 115 15.02 -4.27 -16.27
N ASN A 116 14.85 -2.96 -16.42
CA ASN A 116 15.91 -2.00 -16.70
C ASN A 116 16.82 -1.77 -15.49
N HIS A 117 16.29 -1.89 -14.27
CA HIS A 117 17.02 -1.74 -13.02
C HIS A 117 17.16 -3.06 -12.28
N LYS A 118 18.33 -3.70 -12.36
CA LYS A 118 18.58 -5.04 -11.78
C LYS A 118 18.38 -5.11 -10.27
N ASP A 119 18.52 -4.00 -9.58
CA ASP A 119 18.38 -3.83 -8.15
C ASP A 119 16.99 -3.35 -7.70
N ASP A 120 16.05 -3.21 -8.66
CA ASP A 120 14.65 -2.91 -8.37
C ASP A 120 13.97 -4.04 -7.59
N GLU A 121 13.29 -3.69 -6.52
CA GLU A 121 12.68 -4.65 -5.61
C GLU A 121 11.13 -4.72 -5.71
N LEU A 122 10.50 -4.02 -6.67
CA LEU A 122 9.04 -4.08 -6.84
C LEU A 122 8.50 -5.50 -7.02
N TRP A 123 9.30 -6.37 -7.61
CA TRP A 123 8.93 -7.77 -7.80
C TRP A 123 8.63 -8.52 -6.48
N LYS A 124 9.25 -8.12 -5.37
CA LYS A 124 8.96 -8.69 -4.04
C LYS A 124 7.52 -8.39 -3.64
N ILE A 125 7.06 -7.14 -3.87
CA ILE A 125 5.68 -6.74 -3.60
C ILE A 125 4.72 -7.51 -4.52
N SER A 126 5.00 -7.60 -5.82
CA SER A 126 4.15 -8.31 -6.75
C SER A 126 4.00 -9.80 -6.38
N LYS A 127 5.09 -10.44 -5.98
CA LYS A 127 5.09 -11.84 -5.54
C LYS A 127 4.15 -12.04 -4.35
N GLU A 128 4.29 -11.25 -3.29
CA GLU A 128 3.45 -11.35 -2.10
C GLU A 128 1.99 -10.96 -2.40
N LEU A 129 1.79 -9.94 -3.26
CA LEU A 129 0.45 -9.49 -3.64
C LEU A 129 -0.35 -10.59 -4.34
N PHE A 130 0.24 -11.28 -5.31
CA PHE A 130 -0.46 -12.34 -6.05
C PHE A 130 -0.73 -13.61 -5.23
N GLU A 131 -0.05 -13.76 -4.10
CA GLU A 131 -0.31 -14.84 -3.16
C GLU A 131 -1.30 -14.46 -2.06
N SER A 132 -1.73 -13.20 -1.99
CA SER A 132 -2.56 -12.67 -0.90
C SER A 132 -4.03 -12.55 -1.28
N ASP A 133 -4.92 -12.79 -0.32
CA ASP A 133 -6.37 -12.56 -0.47
C ASP A 133 -6.73 -11.10 -0.16
N CYS A 134 -5.90 -10.42 0.63
CA CYS A 134 -6.10 -9.06 1.06
C CYS A 134 -4.78 -8.29 1.11
N VAL A 135 -4.79 -7.03 0.64
CA VAL A 135 -3.70 -6.09 0.82
C VAL A 135 -4.19 -4.83 1.53
N VAL A 136 -3.42 -4.34 2.51
CA VAL A 136 -3.72 -3.07 3.17
C VAL A 136 -2.51 -2.14 3.08
N PHE A 137 -2.76 -0.95 2.56
CA PHE A 137 -1.78 0.12 2.46
C PHE A 137 -1.84 1.00 3.71
N PHE A 138 -0.70 1.26 4.33
CA PHE A 138 -0.56 2.17 5.47
C PHE A 138 0.31 3.34 5.07
N ALA A 139 -0.28 4.54 5.00
CA ALA A 139 0.39 5.72 4.49
C ALA A 139 0.13 6.96 5.34
N SER A 140 0.97 7.97 5.20
CA SER A 140 0.82 9.24 5.92
C SER A 140 0.49 10.40 4.98
N VAL A 141 -0.29 11.34 5.47
CA VAL A 141 -0.61 12.59 4.77
C VAL A 141 0.63 13.47 4.65
N ARG A 142 0.85 14.03 3.47
CA ARG A 142 1.85 15.06 3.17
C ARG A 142 1.25 16.06 2.17
N TRP A 143 1.11 17.32 2.58
CA TRP A 143 0.65 18.42 1.71
C TRP A 143 -0.61 18.10 0.89
N GLY A 144 -1.61 17.50 1.54
CA GLY A 144 -2.88 17.15 0.89
C GLY A 144 -2.84 15.96 -0.07
N GLN A 145 -1.76 15.18 -0.02
CA GLN A 145 -1.56 13.92 -0.74
C GLN A 145 -1.02 12.86 0.24
N LEU A 146 -0.83 11.64 -0.21
CA LEU A 146 -0.05 10.66 0.52
C LEU A 146 1.46 10.89 0.30
N ASN A 147 2.28 10.34 1.19
CA ASN A 147 3.73 10.48 1.13
C ASN A 147 4.34 9.94 -0.17
N ALA A 148 5.50 10.47 -0.56
CA ALA A 148 6.14 10.18 -1.86
C ALA A 148 6.35 8.68 -2.13
N VAL A 149 6.74 7.92 -1.11
CA VAL A 149 6.93 6.45 -1.24
C VAL A 149 5.62 5.74 -1.64
N TYR A 150 4.48 6.16 -1.10
CA TYR A 150 3.18 5.64 -1.53
C TYR A 150 2.89 6.01 -2.97
N GLN A 151 3.11 7.26 -3.37
CA GLN A 151 2.84 7.72 -4.74
C GLN A 151 3.72 6.95 -5.74
N GLU A 152 5.01 6.82 -5.44
CA GLU A 152 5.92 6.01 -6.25
C GLU A 152 5.44 4.57 -6.39
N LEU A 153 5.01 3.94 -5.30
CA LEU A 153 4.46 2.59 -5.34
C LEU A 153 3.23 2.50 -6.25
N ILE A 154 2.26 3.41 -6.12
CA ILE A 154 1.05 3.41 -6.95
C ILE A 154 1.39 3.62 -8.42
N GLU A 155 2.27 4.57 -8.75
CA GLU A 155 2.74 4.77 -10.11
C GLU A 155 3.41 3.50 -10.67
N ARG A 156 4.23 2.83 -9.87
CA ARG A 156 4.92 1.60 -10.26
C ARG A 156 3.99 0.40 -10.40
N LEU A 157 2.81 0.40 -9.77
CA LEU A 157 1.79 -0.64 -9.91
C LEU A 157 0.88 -0.42 -11.14
N THR A 158 0.98 0.70 -11.86
CA THR A 158 0.15 1.04 -13.04
C THR A 158 0.08 -0.09 -14.07
N TRP A 159 1.14 -0.88 -14.23
CA TRP A 159 1.14 -2.02 -15.17
C TRP A 159 0.07 -3.08 -14.84
N LEU A 160 -0.36 -3.20 -13.59
CA LEU A 160 -1.42 -4.11 -13.16
C LEU A 160 -2.79 -3.63 -13.69
N GLU A 161 -3.09 -2.36 -13.47
CA GLU A 161 -4.31 -1.71 -13.94
C GLU A 161 -4.36 -1.71 -15.48
N ASN A 162 -3.24 -1.33 -16.11
CA ASN A 162 -3.17 -1.16 -17.54
C ASN A 162 -3.41 -2.47 -18.33
N ARG A 163 -3.14 -3.63 -17.73
CA ARG A 163 -3.40 -4.93 -18.34
C ARG A 163 -4.89 -5.14 -18.66
N HIS A 164 -5.78 -4.75 -17.75
CA HIS A 164 -7.22 -4.93 -18.00
C HIS A 164 -7.88 -3.71 -18.60
N SER A 165 -7.45 -2.49 -18.28
CA SER A 165 -8.07 -1.26 -18.80
C SER A 165 -7.69 -0.96 -20.24
N SER A 166 -6.45 -1.21 -20.65
CA SER A 166 -5.91 -0.82 -21.96
C SER A 166 -5.51 -2.00 -22.84
N LEU A 167 -5.07 -3.12 -22.26
CA LEU A 167 -4.61 -4.29 -23.02
C LEU A 167 -5.68 -5.40 -23.15
N ASN A 168 -6.90 -5.16 -22.63
CA ASN A 168 -8.03 -6.11 -22.69
C ASN A 168 -7.71 -7.51 -22.11
N GLU A 169 -6.82 -7.58 -21.12
CA GLU A 169 -6.55 -8.81 -20.40
C GLU A 169 -7.51 -8.98 -19.21
N GLU A 170 -7.57 -10.18 -18.65
CA GLU A 170 -8.31 -10.40 -17.41
C GLU A 170 -7.70 -9.60 -16.25
N ASN A 171 -8.55 -9.01 -15.40
CA ASN A 171 -8.08 -8.32 -14.22
C ASN A 171 -7.54 -9.33 -13.18
N ILE A 172 -6.23 -9.34 -13.01
CA ILE A 172 -5.53 -10.26 -12.09
C ILE A 172 -5.69 -9.89 -10.61
N LEU A 173 -6.24 -8.69 -10.31
CA LEU A 173 -6.48 -8.20 -8.96
C LEU A 173 -7.94 -8.41 -8.50
N LYS A 174 -8.81 -8.89 -9.37
CA LYS A 174 -10.27 -8.97 -9.14
C LYS A 174 -10.68 -9.74 -7.88
N ASP A 175 -9.83 -10.67 -7.43
CA ASP A 175 -10.10 -11.51 -6.26
C ASP A 175 -9.38 -11.04 -4.99
N ILE A 176 -8.55 -10.01 -5.08
CA ILE A 176 -7.81 -9.46 -3.96
C ILE A 176 -8.59 -8.27 -3.37
N THR A 177 -8.87 -8.33 -2.08
CA THR A 177 -9.48 -7.21 -1.35
C THR A 177 -8.43 -6.17 -0.99
N ALA A 178 -8.71 -4.88 -1.24
CA ALA A 178 -7.81 -3.79 -0.85
C ALA A 178 -8.39 -2.91 0.26
N GLY A 179 -7.53 -2.60 1.22
CA GLY A 179 -7.74 -1.61 2.27
C GLY A 179 -6.69 -0.51 2.22
N ILE A 180 -7.01 0.63 2.83
CA ILE A 180 -6.07 1.73 3.03
C ILE A 180 -6.32 2.43 4.35
N VAL A 181 -5.25 2.59 5.13
CA VAL A 181 -5.23 3.31 6.40
C VAL A 181 -4.36 4.55 6.24
N ILE A 182 -4.96 5.71 6.41
CA ILE A 182 -4.32 7.01 6.20
C ILE A 182 -4.12 7.71 7.54
N ILE A 183 -2.91 8.14 7.82
CA ILE A 183 -2.57 8.80 9.08
C ILE A 183 -2.13 10.23 8.78
N GLY A 184 -2.80 11.20 9.41
CA GLY A 184 -2.47 12.61 9.29
C GLY A 184 -2.60 13.35 10.61
N GLN A 185 -2.12 14.59 10.67
CA GLN A 185 -2.38 15.46 11.82
C GLN A 185 -3.84 15.87 11.81
N ASN A 186 -4.19 16.91 11.06
CA ASN A 186 -5.52 17.53 11.11
C ASN A 186 -6.04 17.98 9.75
N TRP A 187 -5.43 17.59 8.64
CA TRP A 187 -5.73 18.17 7.34
C TRP A 187 -5.94 17.14 6.23
N ARG A 188 -7.09 17.25 5.54
CA ARG A 188 -7.46 16.55 4.30
C ARG A 188 -7.44 15.01 4.31
N GLY A 189 -7.36 14.36 5.46
CA GLY A 189 -7.32 12.89 5.52
C GLY A 189 -8.51 12.22 4.85
N SER A 190 -9.72 12.76 5.04
CA SER A 190 -10.96 12.22 4.45
C SER A 190 -11.02 12.42 2.92
N ASP A 191 -10.55 13.55 2.40
CA ASP A 191 -10.51 13.82 0.95
C ASP A 191 -9.54 12.86 0.27
N ILE A 192 -8.36 12.69 0.87
CA ILE A 192 -7.34 11.78 0.38
C ILE A 192 -7.85 10.34 0.40
N LEU A 193 -8.50 9.93 1.50
CA LEU A 193 -9.10 8.59 1.61
C LEU A 193 -10.09 8.33 0.48
N LYS A 194 -10.96 9.29 0.18
CA LYS A 194 -11.94 9.19 -0.90
C LYS A 194 -11.26 8.97 -2.25
N VAL A 195 -10.24 9.79 -2.57
CA VAL A 195 -9.49 9.69 -3.84
C VAL A 195 -8.75 8.35 -3.91
N GLN A 196 -8.02 7.98 -2.87
CA GLN A 196 -7.22 6.75 -2.89
C GLN A 196 -8.08 5.48 -2.89
N SER A 197 -9.25 5.51 -2.27
CA SER A 197 -10.21 4.42 -2.39
C SER A 197 -10.68 4.21 -3.84
N GLN A 198 -10.90 5.30 -4.58
CA GLN A 198 -11.22 5.24 -6.01
C GLN A 198 -10.05 4.72 -6.83
N VAL A 199 -8.82 5.14 -6.52
CA VAL A 199 -7.60 4.64 -7.19
C VAL A 199 -7.52 3.12 -7.05
N LEU A 200 -7.69 2.57 -5.85
CA LEU A 200 -7.66 1.12 -5.64
C LEU A 200 -8.79 0.38 -6.39
N GLU A 201 -9.98 1.00 -6.48
CA GLU A 201 -11.07 0.47 -7.33
C GLU A 201 -10.70 0.48 -8.82
N PHE A 202 -10.04 1.53 -9.30
CA PHE A 202 -9.54 1.61 -10.68
C PHE A 202 -8.47 0.55 -10.98
N PHE A 203 -7.64 0.21 -10.00
CA PHE A 203 -6.73 -0.93 -10.12
C PHE A 203 -7.45 -2.27 -10.23
N GLY A 204 -8.74 -2.30 -9.89
CA GLY A 204 -9.58 -3.48 -10.00
C GLY A 204 -9.60 -4.37 -8.77
N PHE A 205 -9.13 -3.89 -7.62
CA PHE A 205 -9.26 -4.57 -6.34
C PHE A 205 -10.72 -4.61 -5.84
N LYS A 206 -11.05 -5.64 -5.07
CA LYS A 206 -12.31 -5.65 -4.30
C LYS A 206 -12.25 -4.60 -3.20
N LYS A 207 -13.28 -3.75 -3.14
CA LYS A 207 -13.42 -2.73 -2.10
C LYS A 207 -13.95 -3.32 -0.80
N ASN A 208 -13.35 -2.90 0.33
CA ASN A 208 -13.87 -3.18 1.66
C ASN A 208 -13.82 -1.92 2.53
N LYS A 209 -14.98 -1.33 2.81
CA LYS A 209 -15.11 -0.08 3.58
C LYS A 209 -14.60 -0.18 5.01
N LYS A 210 -14.59 -1.38 5.63
CA LYS A 210 -14.09 -1.58 6.99
C LYS A 210 -12.56 -1.53 7.07
N LEU A 211 -11.90 -1.70 5.92
CA LEU A 211 -10.44 -1.61 5.77
C LEU A 211 -9.98 -0.25 5.21
N GLN A 212 -10.89 0.72 5.09
CA GLN A 212 -10.62 2.04 4.50
C GLN A 212 -11.02 3.13 5.48
N TRP A 213 -10.04 3.70 6.18
CA TRP A 213 -10.27 4.77 7.14
C TRP A 213 -9.05 5.68 7.28
N ASN A 214 -9.28 6.88 7.83
CA ASN A 214 -8.21 7.81 8.19
C ASN A 214 -8.21 8.06 9.70
N TRP A 215 -7.03 8.26 10.25
CA TRP A 215 -6.82 8.69 11.61
C TRP A 215 -6.14 10.05 11.65
N GLN A 216 -6.81 10.99 12.29
CA GLN A 216 -6.25 12.29 12.62
C GLN A 216 -5.84 12.26 14.09
N TYR A 217 -4.52 12.27 14.37
CA TYR A 217 -3.99 12.05 15.71
C TYR A 217 -3.85 13.33 16.56
N THR A 218 -4.23 14.49 16.01
CA THR A 218 -4.34 15.76 16.72
C THR A 218 -5.60 16.49 16.33
N SER A 219 -6.21 17.19 17.28
CA SER A 219 -7.36 18.07 17.06
C SER A 219 -6.93 19.52 16.95
N ASP A 220 -5.66 19.83 17.10
CA ASP A 220 -5.14 21.19 17.01
C ASP A 220 -5.18 21.69 15.56
N SER A 221 -5.96 22.71 15.29
CA SER A 221 -6.08 23.33 13.98
C SER A 221 -4.96 24.34 13.67
N SER A 222 -4.04 24.54 14.59
CA SER A 222 -2.91 25.46 14.43
C SER A 222 -1.67 24.83 13.81
N ASP A 223 -1.66 23.54 13.62
CA ASP A 223 -0.55 22.78 12.98
C ASP A 223 -0.57 22.86 11.45
#